data_91fdb79ac9f8bbbe1e3f5f202fd566dd
#
_entry.id   91fdb79ac9f8bbbe1e3f5f202fd566dd
#
_cell.length_a   1.000
_cell.length_b   1.000
_cell.length_c   1.000
_cell.angle_alpha   90.00
_cell.angle_beta   90.00
_cell.angle_gamma   90.00
#
_symmetry.space_group_name_H-M   'P 1'
#
loop_
_entity.id
_entity.type
_entity.pdbx_description
1 polymer ?
#
loop_
_entity_poly.entity_id
_entity_poly.type
_entity_poly.pdbx_seq_one_letter_code
_entity_poly.pdbx_strand_id
1 'polypeptide(L)'
;MFGKILNISDSKIEVEINKNAEVIPNLMNLHVVFVDGDTKLLGEVRSILTDTILIDLKGQFIGEKFIQGTIKKPSLSSNIRVINESELNIILGENNESNIYLGKSPIYPNQNIYVNINDVFSNHLSIIGNSGSGKSCSVARIIQNIFLNHQLFS
;
A
#
# COMPACT_ATOMS: atom_id res chain seq x y z
N MET A 1 -9.30 -4.56 17.22
CA MET A 1 -8.32 -5.54 16.77
C MET A 1 -6.90 -5.15 17.12
N PHE A 2 -6.42 -3.98 16.75
CA PHE A 2 -5.11 -3.49 17.15
C PHE A 2 -5.17 -3.04 18.61
N GLY A 3 -4.28 -3.60 19.44
CA GLY A 3 -4.08 -3.20 20.82
C GLY A 3 -3.04 -2.09 20.94
N LYS A 4 -2.24 -2.12 21.99
CA LYS A 4 -1.21 -1.11 22.24
C LYS A 4 0.02 -1.38 21.40
N ILE A 5 0.76 -0.32 21.08
CA ILE A 5 2.10 -0.42 20.52
C ILE A 5 3.03 -0.85 21.66
N LEU A 6 3.70 -1.98 21.48
CA LEU A 6 4.59 -2.57 22.48
C LEU A 6 6.03 -2.13 22.26
N ASN A 7 6.45 -2.05 20.99
CA ASN A 7 7.83 -1.71 20.63
C ASN A 7 7.89 -0.98 19.30
N ILE A 8 8.86 -0.08 19.18
CA ILE A 8 9.17 0.67 17.97
C ILE A 8 10.68 0.57 17.73
N SER A 9 11.08 -0.11 16.66
CA SER A 9 12.48 -0.29 16.28
C SER A 9 12.66 0.00 14.79
N ASP A 10 13.48 0.98 14.47
CA ASP A 10 13.71 1.46 13.09
C ASP A 10 12.42 1.66 12.31
N SER A 11 12.12 0.79 11.35
CA SER A 11 10.88 0.78 10.57
C SER A 11 9.89 -0.28 11.02
N LYS A 12 10.16 -1.00 12.12
CA LYS A 12 9.33 -2.12 12.60
C LYS A 12 8.59 -1.72 13.87
N ILE A 13 7.30 -1.97 13.87
CA ILE A 13 6.40 -1.69 14.98
C ILE A 13 5.79 -3.00 15.44
N GLU A 14 5.90 -3.27 16.74
CA GLU A 14 5.23 -4.40 17.36
C GLU A 14 3.96 -3.92 18.07
N VAL A 15 2.84 -4.55 17.73
CA VAL A 15 1.51 -4.18 18.22
C VAL A 15 0.83 -5.39 18.82
N GLU A 16 0.23 -5.21 19.98
CA GLU A 16 -0.58 -6.23 20.65
C GLU A 16 -1.83 -6.55 19.86
N ILE A 17 -2.23 -7.82 19.84
CA ILE A 17 -3.52 -8.26 19.29
C ILE A 17 -4.59 -8.15 20.38
N ASN A 18 -5.58 -7.28 20.14
CA ASN A 18 -6.75 -7.24 21.01
C ASN A 18 -7.68 -8.42 20.66
N LYS A 19 -7.63 -9.48 21.49
CA LYS A 19 -8.40 -10.72 21.30
C LYS A 19 -9.92 -10.54 21.41
N ASN A 20 -10.37 -9.46 22.05
CA ASN A 20 -11.80 -9.16 22.23
C ASN A 20 -12.39 -8.37 21.05
N ALA A 21 -11.58 -8.00 20.08
CA ALA A 21 -12.04 -7.25 18.91
C ALA A 21 -12.35 -8.18 17.73
N GLU A 22 -13.16 -7.66 16.82
CA GLU A 22 -13.54 -8.34 15.58
C GLU A 22 -12.30 -8.81 14.80
N VAL A 23 -12.32 -10.06 14.37
CA VAL A 23 -11.22 -10.65 13.60
C VAL A 23 -11.30 -10.16 12.17
N ILE A 24 -10.25 -9.50 11.70
CA ILE A 24 -10.12 -9.13 10.28
C ILE A 24 -9.54 -10.34 9.55
N PRO A 25 -10.24 -10.89 8.56
CA PRO A 25 -9.68 -11.96 7.73
C PRO A 25 -8.51 -11.42 6.89
N ASN A 26 -7.52 -12.26 6.64
CA ASN A 26 -6.36 -11.94 5.77
C ASN A 26 -5.54 -10.71 6.21
N LEU A 27 -5.10 -10.71 7.46
CA LEU A 27 -4.26 -9.64 8.02
C LEU A 27 -2.91 -9.47 7.34
N MET A 28 -2.34 -10.53 6.76
CA MET A 28 -1.04 -10.46 6.11
C MET A 28 -1.06 -9.51 4.92
N ASN A 29 -0.08 -8.63 4.86
CA ASN A 29 0.08 -7.54 3.88
C ASN A 29 -1.03 -6.47 3.95
N LEU A 30 -1.92 -6.51 4.95
CA LEU A 30 -2.91 -5.47 5.16
C LEU A 30 -2.22 -4.16 5.53
N HIS A 31 -2.66 -3.08 4.93
CA HIS A 31 -2.18 -1.75 5.25
C HIS A 31 -2.94 -1.16 6.45
N VAL A 32 -2.19 -0.57 7.34
CA VAL A 32 -2.69 0.12 8.54
C VAL A 32 -2.16 1.54 8.61
N VAL A 33 -2.91 2.41 9.25
CA VAL A 33 -2.52 3.81 9.44
C VAL A 33 -2.38 4.08 10.94
N PHE A 34 -1.20 4.55 11.31
CA PHE A 34 -0.94 5.11 12.63
C PHE A 34 -1.31 6.58 12.61
N VAL A 35 -2.20 6.97 13.49
CA VAL A 35 -2.69 8.36 13.60
C VAL A 35 -2.21 8.95 14.91
N ASP A 36 -1.46 10.05 14.79
CA ASP A 36 -0.91 10.79 15.93
C ASP A 36 -1.09 12.30 15.67
N GLY A 37 -2.18 12.87 16.15
CA GLY A 37 -2.63 14.21 15.77
C GLY A 37 -2.82 14.31 14.26
N ASP A 38 -2.12 15.26 13.62
CA ASP A 38 -2.17 15.46 12.16
C ASP A 38 -1.22 14.52 11.39
N THR A 39 -0.42 13.73 12.09
CA THR A 39 0.52 12.81 11.45
C THR A 39 -0.16 11.49 11.16
N LYS A 40 -0.09 11.06 9.90
CA LYS A 40 -0.58 9.76 9.44
C LYS A 40 0.57 8.99 8.82
N LEU A 41 0.92 7.84 9.41
CA LEU A 41 1.98 6.97 8.92
C LEU A 41 1.38 5.67 8.41
N LEU A 42 1.80 5.26 7.22
CA LEU A 42 1.39 3.99 6.62
C LEU A 42 2.30 2.86 7.10
N GLY A 43 1.70 1.79 7.55
CA GLY A 43 2.36 0.53 7.85
C GLY A 43 1.72 -0.63 7.09
N GLU A 44 2.47 -1.70 6.91
CA GLU A 44 2.03 -2.96 6.33
C GLU A 44 2.26 -4.10 7.32
N VAL A 45 1.25 -4.91 7.54
CA VAL A 45 1.34 -6.09 8.40
C VAL A 45 2.30 -7.10 7.77
N ARG A 46 3.43 -7.34 8.43
CA ARG A 46 4.51 -8.20 7.93
C ARG A 46 4.43 -9.62 8.48
N SER A 47 4.11 -9.76 9.75
CA SER A 47 3.94 -11.06 10.35
C SER A 47 2.97 -11.00 11.54
N ILE A 48 2.38 -12.15 11.84
CA ILE A 48 1.45 -12.33 12.94
C ILE A 48 2.05 -13.39 13.84
N LEU A 49 2.22 -13.03 15.11
CA LEU A 49 2.65 -13.92 16.18
C LEU A 49 1.44 -14.27 17.05
N THR A 50 1.65 -15.06 18.10
CA THR A 50 0.54 -15.54 18.95
C THR A 50 -0.28 -14.39 19.56
N ASP A 51 0.37 -13.34 20.02
CA ASP A 51 -0.25 -12.23 20.74
C ASP A 51 0.12 -10.87 20.15
N THR A 52 0.97 -10.82 19.12
CA THR A 52 1.46 -9.58 18.52
C THR A 52 1.48 -9.61 17.00
N ILE A 53 1.49 -8.43 16.42
CA ILE A 53 1.59 -8.20 14.98
C ILE A 53 2.84 -7.36 14.76
N LEU A 54 3.67 -7.75 13.80
CA LEU A 54 4.78 -6.95 13.34
C LEU A 54 4.34 -6.16 12.10
N ILE A 55 4.55 -4.86 12.14
CA ILE A 55 4.16 -3.91 11.10
C ILE A 55 5.40 -3.19 10.61
N ASP A 56 5.64 -3.19 9.30
CA ASP A 56 6.70 -2.41 8.66
C ASP A 56 6.16 -1.04 8.28
N LEU A 57 6.82 0.04 8.70
CA LEU A 57 6.50 1.38 8.23
C LEU A 57 6.92 1.55 6.77
N LYS A 58 6.01 2.08 5.95
CA LYS A 58 6.21 2.29 4.51
C LYS A 58 6.41 3.75 4.13
N GLY A 59 5.73 4.66 4.82
CA GLY A 59 5.79 6.07 4.51
C GLY A 59 4.78 6.89 5.31
N GLN A 60 4.53 8.10 4.85
CA GLN A 60 3.63 9.03 5.50
C GLN A 60 2.70 9.72 4.51
N PHE A 61 1.52 10.06 4.98
CA PHE A 61 0.61 10.93 4.23
C PHE A 61 0.87 12.39 4.62
N ILE A 62 1.02 13.24 3.60
CA ILE A 62 1.11 14.71 3.75
C ILE A 62 0.04 15.31 2.85
N GLY A 63 -1.05 15.75 3.45
CA GLY A 63 -2.25 16.13 2.70
C GLY A 63 -2.77 14.94 1.88
N GLU A 64 -2.95 15.16 0.57
CA GLU A 64 -3.42 14.15 -0.39
C GLU A 64 -2.25 13.40 -1.09
N LYS A 65 -1.06 13.44 -0.54
CA LYS A 65 0.11 12.76 -1.13
C LYS A 65 0.66 11.72 -0.17
N PHE A 66 1.12 10.61 -0.75
CA PHE A 66 1.91 9.62 -0.04
C PHE A 66 3.39 9.80 -0.36
N ILE A 67 4.21 9.86 0.68
CA ILE A 67 5.67 9.95 0.58
C ILE A 67 6.24 8.66 1.14
N GLN A 68 6.93 7.91 0.30
CA GLN A 68 7.58 6.67 0.69
C GLN A 68 8.74 6.93 1.64
N GLY A 69 8.91 6.05 2.60
CA GLY A 69 9.84 6.24 3.70
C GLY A 69 9.26 7.17 4.76
N THR A 70 9.84 7.15 5.95
CA THR A 70 9.41 8.02 7.04
C THR A 70 10.57 8.34 7.96
N ILE A 71 10.72 9.62 8.29
CA ILE A 71 11.63 10.10 9.32
C ILE A 71 10.91 10.09 10.68
N LYS A 72 9.59 10.32 10.67
CA LYS A 72 8.76 10.29 11.88
C LYS A 72 8.38 8.86 12.21
N LYS A 73 8.31 8.57 13.50
CA LYS A 73 7.80 7.30 14.04
C LYS A 73 6.51 7.58 14.80
N PRO A 74 5.58 6.61 14.87
CA PRO A 74 4.41 6.77 15.72
C PRO A 74 4.82 6.84 17.18
N SER A 75 4.02 7.47 18.01
CA SER A 75 4.17 7.39 19.47
C SER A 75 3.56 6.07 19.99
N LEU A 76 3.91 5.67 21.20
CA LEU A 76 3.29 4.49 21.85
C LEU A 76 1.78 4.67 22.07
N SER A 77 1.29 5.90 22.03
CA SER A 77 -0.12 6.26 22.19
C SER A 77 -0.85 6.48 20.86
N SER A 78 -0.17 6.32 19.72
CA SER A 78 -0.80 6.48 18.41
C SER A 78 -1.97 5.53 18.22
N ASN A 79 -3.05 6.03 17.65
CA ASN A 79 -4.19 5.19 17.27
C ASN A 79 -3.86 4.41 15.99
N ILE A 80 -4.23 3.12 15.96
CA ILE A 80 -3.99 2.25 14.82
C ILE A 80 -5.33 1.83 14.23
N ARG A 81 -5.49 2.00 12.93
CA ARG A 81 -6.66 1.56 12.20
C ARG A 81 -6.29 0.97 10.84
N VAL A 82 -7.19 0.21 10.25
CA VAL A 82 -7.05 -0.19 8.85
C VAL A 82 -7.09 1.06 7.96
N ILE A 83 -6.34 1.03 6.88
CA ILE A 83 -6.37 2.06 5.84
C ILE A 83 -7.79 2.22 5.31
N ASN A 84 -8.23 3.45 5.06
CA ASN A 84 -9.52 3.71 4.45
C ASN A 84 -9.41 3.79 2.92
N GLU A 85 -10.55 3.86 2.23
CA GLU A 85 -10.61 3.85 0.77
C GLU A 85 -9.92 5.07 0.14
N SER A 86 -10.08 6.26 0.69
CA SER A 86 -9.43 7.46 0.14
C SER A 86 -7.91 7.40 0.27
N GLU A 87 -7.39 6.93 1.38
CA GLU A 87 -5.95 6.73 1.57
C GLU A 87 -5.42 5.59 0.69
N LEU A 88 -6.24 4.55 0.48
CA LEU A 88 -5.90 3.44 -0.39
C LEU A 88 -5.79 3.89 -1.86
N ASN A 89 -6.69 4.75 -2.32
CA ASN A 89 -6.63 5.34 -3.67
C ASN A 89 -5.37 6.17 -3.89
N ILE A 90 -4.90 6.89 -2.86
CA ILE A 90 -3.64 7.65 -2.94
C ILE A 90 -2.45 6.71 -3.22
N ILE A 91 -2.39 5.52 -2.62
CA ILE A 91 -1.27 4.59 -2.79
C ILE A 91 -1.42 3.63 -3.97
N LEU A 92 -2.63 3.28 -4.37
CA LEU A 92 -2.92 2.39 -5.50
C LEU A 92 -3.09 3.15 -6.83
N GLY A 93 -3.15 4.48 -6.76
CA GLY A 93 -3.47 5.34 -7.89
C GLY A 93 -4.96 5.41 -8.18
N GLU A 94 -5.35 6.40 -8.94
CA GLU A 94 -6.72 6.66 -9.38
C GLU A 94 -6.84 6.57 -10.90
N ASN A 95 -8.05 6.31 -11.37
CA ASN A 95 -8.34 6.37 -12.80
C ASN A 95 -8.36 7.81 -13.27
N ASN A 96 -7.34 8.22 -14.01
CA ASN A 96 -7.24 9.53 -14.64
C ASN A 96 -6.43 9.44 -15.94
N GLU A 97 -6.36 10.54 -16.70
CA GLU A 97 -5.70 10.62 -18.01
C GLU A 97 -4.20 10.29 -17.97
N SER A 98 -3.54 10.52 -16.86
CA SER A 98 -2.10 10.29 -16.67
C SER A 98 -1.76 8.90 -16.13
N ASN A 99 -2.76 8.11 -15.78
CA ASN A 99 -2.56 6.82 -15.13
C ASN A 99 -3.04 5.66 -16.01
N ILE A 100 -2.29 4.58 -16.02
CA ILE A 100 -2.65 3.33 -16.69
C ILE A 100 -3.11 2.29 -15.68
N TYR A 101 -4.15 1.57 -16.04
CA TYR A 101 -4.64 0.42 -15.28
C TYR A 101 -3.67 -0.75 -15.39
N LEU A 102 -3.18 -1.27 -14.26
CA LEU A 102 -2.34 -2.46 -14.20
C LEU A 102 -3.12 -3.74 -13.94
N GLY A 103 -4.14 -3.68 -13.11
CA GLY A 103 -4.90 -4.85 -12.69
C GLY A 103 -5.67 -4.61 -11.41
N LYS A 104 -6.26 -5.67 -10.87
CA LYS A 104 -6.91 -5.65 -9.55
C LYS A 104 -5.91 -5.96 -8.45
N SER A 105 -6.09 -5.34 -7.30
CA SER A 105 -5.27 -5.63 -6.13
C SER A 105 -5.57 -7.03 -5.59
N PRO A 106 -4.54 -7.87 -5.34
CA PRO A 106 -4.74 -9.17 -4.71
C PRO A 106 -5.09 -9.06 -3.22
N ILE A 107 -4.73 -7.94 -2.58
CA ILE A 107 -4.99 -7.68 -1.15
C ILE A 107 -6.37 -7.03 -0.97
N TYR A 108 -6.76 -6.17 -1.91
CA TYR A 108 -8.01 -5.42 -1.91
C TYR A 108 -8.82 -5.76 -3.16
N PRO A 109 -9.62 -6.85 -3.18
CA PRO A 109 -10.24 -7.39 -4.40
C PRO A 109 -11.14 -6.42 -5.16
N ASN A 110 -11.68 -5.42 -4.48
CA ASN A 110 -12.54 -4.40 -5.09
C ASN A 110 -11.77 -3.16 -5.57
N GLN A 111 -10.44 -3.14 -5.39
CA GLN A 111 -9.61 -2.01 -5.76
C GLN A 111 -8.76 -2.32 -7.00
N ASN A 112 -8.72 -1.36 -7.89
CA ASN A 112 -7.86 -1.38 -9.07
C ASN A 112 -6.52 -0.72 -8.72
N ILE A 113 -5.47 -1.15 -9.41
CA ILE A 113 -4.14 -0.56 -9.30
C ILE A 113 -3.88 0.24 -10.57
N TYR A 114 -3.50 1.50 -10.37
CA TYR A 114 -3.10 2.41 -11.44
C TYR A 114 -1.68 2.91 -11.20
N VAL A 115 -0.95 3.18 -12.26
CA VAL A 115 0.38 3.80 -12.19
C VAL A 115 0.47 4.97 -13.14
N ASN A 116 1.18 6.00 -12.75
CA ASN A 116 1.39 7.17 -13.59
C ASN A 116 2.28 6.81 -14.79
N ILE A 117 1.84 7.17 -16.01
CA ILE A 117 2.55 6.88 -17.25
C ILE A 117 3.95 7.49 -17.24
N ASN A 118 4.07 8.75 -16.79
CA ASN A 118 5.33 9.45 -16.75
C ASN A 118 6.31 8.77 -15.79
N ASP A 119 5.84 8.34 -14.62
CA ASP A 119 6.69 7.64 -13.64
C ASP A 119 7.22 6.32 -14.18
N VAL A 120 6.41 5.59 -14.97
CA VAL A 120 6.79 4.33 -15.60
C VAL A 120 7.85 4.53 -16.69
N PHE A 121 7.71 5.59 -17.52
CA PHE A 121 8.56 5.77 -18.70
C PHE A 121 9.71 6.76 -18.50
N SER A 122 9.61 7.68 -17.54
CA SER A 122 10.72 8.59 -17.20
C SER A 122 11.76 7.95 -16.29
N ASN A 123 11.41 6.85 -15.65
CA ASN A 123 12.28 6.09 -14.76
C ASN A 123 12.62 4.72 -15.35
N HIS A 124 13.60 4.05 -14.76
CA HIS A 124 13.94 2.68 -15.16
C HIS A 124 12.89 1.70 -14.64
N LEU A 125 12.14 1.08 -15.55
CA LEU A 125 11.22 -0.01 -15.24
C LEU A 125 11.93 -1.36 -15.44
N SER A 126 11.88 -2.21 -14.42
CA SER A 126 12.40 -3.57 -14.49
C SER A 126 11.31 -4.58 -14.12
N ILE A 127 11.04 -5.54 -15.00
CA ILE A 127 10.10 -6.64 -14.75
C ILE A 127 10.90 -7.91 -14.57
N ILE A 128 10.97 -8.38 -13.34
CA ILE A 128 11.78 -9.52 -12.93
C ILE A 128 10.89 -10.70 -12.57
N GLY A 129 11.31 -11.90 -12.90
CA GLY A 129 10.62 -13.15 -12.57
C GLY A 129 11.24 -14.34 -13.28
N ASN A 130 10.90 -15.53 -12.84
CA ASN A 130 11.35 -16.79 -13.42
C ASN A 130 10.76 -17.03 -14.83
N SER A 131 11.31 -17.99 -15.56
CA SER A 131 10.72 -18.44 -16.83
C SER A 131 9.29 -18.91 -16.60
N GLY A 132 8.36 -18.51 -17.47
CA GLY A 132 6.93 -18.85 -17.33
C GLY A 132 6.13 -18.00 -16.35
N SER A 133 6.73 -17.03 -15.65
CA SER A 133 6.02 -16.16 -14.67
C SER A 133 5.13 -15.08 -15.31
N GLY A 134 5.01 -15.04 -16.64
CA GLY A 134 4.16 -14.07 -17.32
C GLY A 134 4.78 -12.69 -17.59
N LYS A 135 6.11 -12.53 -17.45
CA LYS A 135 6.81 -11.25 -17.69
C LYS A 135 6.45 -10.60 -19.02
N SER A 136 6.55 -11.34 -20.12
CA SER A 136 6.25 -10.84 -21.46
C SER A 136 4.77 -10.46 -21.61
N CYS A 137 3.87 -11.23 -20.99
CA CYS A 137 2.45 -10.90 -20.95
C CYS A 137 2.18 -9.61 -20.15
N SER A 138 2.88 -9.40 -19.04
CA SER A 138 2.76 -8.17 -18.24
C SER A 138 3.24 -6.95 -19.03
N VAL A 139 4.39 -7.05 -19.72
CA VAL A 139 4.89 -5.97 -20.60
C VAL A 139 3.89 -5.66 -21.70
N ALA A 140 3.42 -6.70 -22.41
CA ALA A 140 2.45 -6.53 -23.49
C ALA A 140 1.15 -5.87 -22.98
N ARG A 141 0.67 -6.25 -21.79
CA ARG A 141 -0.53 -5.67 -21.19
C ARG A 141 -0.34 -4.20 -20.81
N ILE A 142 0.80 -3.84 -20.25
CA ILE A 142 1.13 -2.44 -19.94
C ILE A 142 1.10 -1.62 -21.22
N ILE A 143 1.78 -2.07 -22.27
CA ILE A 143 1.83 -1.38 -23.58
C ILE A 143 0.42 -1.26 -24.17
N GLN A 144 -0.37 -2.33 -24.17
CA GLN A 144 -1.76 -2.29 -24.67
C GLN A 144 -2.61 -1.27 -23.91
N ASN A 145 -2.50 -1.22 -22.58
CA ASN A 145 -3.27 -0.28 -21.77
C ASN A 145 -2.90 1.18 -22.06
N ILE A 146 -1.63 1.45 -22.38
CA ILE A 146 -1.19 2.79 -22.80
C ILE A 146 -1.86 3.20 -24.10
N PHE A 147 -1.81 2.32 -25.12
CA PHE A 147 -2.42 2.62 -26.41
C PHE A 147 -3.94 2.79 -26.31
N LEU A 148 -4.61 1.99 -25.50
CA LEU A 148 -6.05 2.10 -25.29
C LEU A 148 -6.43 3.43 -24.61
N ASN A 149 -5.65 3.89 -23.65
CA ASN A 149 -5.90 5.18 -23.00
C ASN A 149 -5.66 6.37 -23.96
N HIS A 150 -4.65 6.28 -24.84
CA HIS A 150 -4.37 7.36 -25.79
C HIS A 150 -5.34 7.41 -26.98
N GLN A 151 -6.01 6.32 -27.33
CA GLN A 151 -7.04 6.32 -28.40
C GLN A 151 -8.37 6.96 -27.97
N LEU A 152 -8.58 7.17 -26.67
CA LEU A 152 -9.79 7.84 -26.16
C LEU A 152 -9.68 9.37 -26.17
N PHE A 153 -8.53 9.93 -26.56
CA PHE A 153 -8.22 11.36 -26.54
C PHE A 153 -7.82 11.94 -27.91
N SER A 154 -8.02 11.19 -29.00
CA SER A 154 -7.82 11.66 -30.39
C SER A 154 -9.13 11.98 -31.09
#